data_6d3dea824b1cb1d16260e11df20406db
#
_entry.id   6d3dea824b1cb1d16260e11df20406db
#
_cell.length_a   1.000
_cell.length_b   1.000
_cell.length_c   1.000
_cell.angle_alpha   90.00
_cell.angle_beta   90.00
_cell.angle_gamma   90.00
#
_symmetry.space_group_name_H-M   'P 1'
#
loop_
_entity.id
_entity.type
_entity.pdbx_description
1 polymer ?
#
loop_
_entity_poly.entity_id
_entity_poly.type
_entity_poly.pdbx_seq_one_letter_code
_entity_poly.pdbx_strand_id
1 'polypeptide(L)'
;LSLLISVFIGHSSFADKTAPEITKLKRPLPKSILFVGNSYLYYNDSLHNHFKRMVDEKYPGYEGSKNVKSSTIGGSRLKHHNLDHLLKPEAISSIKKFELVILQGGSGEGLSKKDREAFANTANEHAKKIEANGSQAAFYMIHAYVEPHENFDPNLIRVIEKMYVAAGNNSQSLVIPVGLAFEYAYERRPDIKLHNLDGTHPALLGSYLAACTVFASVFNVSPVGLDYDYNGLVSTRDKLFLQEIAESTVRSFYRSS
;
A
#
# COMPACT_ATOMS: atom_id res chain seq x y z
N LEU A 1 41.55 36.76 -31.67
CA LEU A 1 40.09 36.59 -31.47
C LEU A 1 39.86 35.26 -30.79
N SER A 2 39.68 35.26 -29.45
CA SER A 2 39.47 34.05 -28.65
C SER A 2 37.99 33.85 -28.43
N LEU A 3 37.47 32.76 -28.93
CA LEU A 3 36.06 32.41 -28.83
C LEU A 3 35.84 31.62 -27.53
N LEU A 4 35.27 32.23 -26.53
CA LEU A 4 34.82 31.58 -25.28
C LEU A 4 33.50 30.85 -25.58
N ILE A 5 33.56 29.52 -25.64
CA ILE A 5 32.37 28.65 -25.69
C ILE A 5 31.90 28.45 -24.24
N SER A 6 30.82 29.14 -23.86
CA SER A 6 30.14 28.91 -22.61
C SER A 6 29.31 27.62 -22.74
N VAL A 7 29.74 26.55 -22.07
CA VAL A 7 28.96 25.30 -21.91
C VAL A 7 27.93 25.58 -20.84
N PHE A 8 26.66 25.74 -21.27
CA PHE A 8 25.53 25.72 -20.36
C PHE A 8 25.27 24.26 -19.94
N ILE A 9 25.76 23.92 -18.72
CA ILE A 9 25.33 22.68 -18.07
C ILE A 9 23.93 22.96 -17.55
N GLY A 10 22.94 22.52 -18.29
CA GLY A 10 21.55 22.51 -17.87
C GLY A 10 21.39 21.62 -16.64
N HIS A 11 21.29 22.20 -15.47
CA HIS A 11 20.78 21.52 -14.29
C HIS A 11 19.31 21.20 -14.56
N SER A 12 19.04 19.98 -15.01
CA SER A 12 17.70 19.41 -14.97
C SER A 12 17.31 19.33 -13.49
N SER A 13 16.53 20.29 -13.02
CA SER A 13 15.83 20.16 -11.75
C SER A 13 14.87 19.00 -11.95
N PHE A 14 15.17 17.86 -11.32
CA PHE A 14 14.15 16.85 -11.07
C PHE A 14 13.10 17.52 -10.18
N ALA A 15 12.08 18.10 -10.79
CA ALA A 15 10.88 18.46 -10.06
C ALA A 15 10.44 17.16 -9.32
N ASP A 16 10.27 17.25 -8.00
CA ASP A 16 9.80 16.15 -7.16
C ASP A 16 8.47 15.64 -7.73
N LYS A 17 8.51 14.62 -8.58
CA LYS A 17 7.31 13.99 -9.14
C LYS A 17 6.61 13.26 -7.99
N THR A 18 5.52 13.82 -7.52
CA THR A 18 4.62 13.16 -6.54
C THR A 18 3.61 12.24 -7.20
N ALA A 19 3.60 12.17 -8.54
CA ALA A 19 2.72 11.28 -9.30
C ALA A 19 3.36 9.89 -9.51
N PRO A 20 2.59 8.79 -9.38
CA PRO A 20 3.09 7.44 -9.65
C PRO A 20 3.26 7.23 -11.16
N GLU A 21 4.40 6.67 -11.58
CA GLU A 21 4.62 6.28 -12.99
C GLU A 21 3.92 4.97 -13.34
N ILE A 22 3.76 4.08 -12.37
CA ILE A 22 3.10 2.80 -12.54
C ILE A 22 1.68 2.87 -11.98
N THR A 23 0.69 2.75 -12.85
CA THR A 23 -0.74 2.90 -12.52
C THR A 23 -1.51 1.58 -12.56
N LYS A 24 -0.87 0.49 -12.97
CA LYS A 24 -1.42 -0.87 -13.00
C LYS A 24 -0.32 -1.92 -12.96
N LEU A 25 -0.65 -3.11 -12.51
CA LEU A 25 0.26 -4.24 -12.55
C LEU A 25 0.63 -4.61 -14.00
N LYS A 26 1.88 -4.99 -14.24
CA LYS A 26 2.36 -5.50 -15.56
C LYS A 26 1.63 -6.80 -15.94
N ARG A 27 1.38 -7.67 -14.96
CA ARG A 27 0.58 -8.89 -15.11
C ARG A 27 -0.67 -8.74 -14.24
N PRO A 28 -1.84 -8.49 -14.85
CA PRO A 28 -3.11 -8.33 -14.12
C PRO A 28 -3.59 -9.66 -13.52
N LEU A 29 -4.52 -9.58 -12.58
CA LEU A 29 -5.17 -10.72 -11.93
C LEU A 29 -4.16 -11.72 -11.32
N PRO A 30 -3.27 -11.28 -10.41
CA PRO A 30 -2.32 -12.20 -9.78
C PRO A 30 -3.07 -13.30 -9.02
N LYS A 31 -2.67 -14.55 -9.26
CA LYS A 31 -3.34 -15.73 -8.66
C LYS A 31 -2.86 -16.03 -7.25
N SER A 32 -1.71 -15.52 -6.84
CA SER A 32 -1.17 -15.69 -5.49
C SER A 32 -0.55 -14.40 -5.00
N ILE A 33 -0.93 -13.99 -3.78
CA ILE A 33 -0.56 -12.68 -3.24
C ILE A 33 -0.02 -12.86 -1.82
N LEU A 34 1.13 -12.22 -1.54
CA LEU A 34 1.72 -12.12 -0.22
C LEU A 34 1.70 -10.67 0.28
N PHE A 35 1.14 -10.46 1.46
CA PHE A 35 1.26 -9.22 2.20
C PHE A 35 2.43 -9.34 3.19
N VAL A 36 3.35 -8.37 3.18
CA VAL A 36 4.50 -8.30 4.07
C VAL A 36 4.49 -6.96 4.80
N GLY A 37 4.49 -6.98 6.13
CA GLY A 37 4.44 -5.75 6.92
C GLY A 37 4.30 -5.98 8.42
N ASN A 38 3.57 -5.11 9.09
CA ASN A 38 3.47 -5.09 10.55
C ASN A 38 2.02 -5.07 11.06
N SER A 39 1.79 -4.47 12.23
CA SER A 39 0.48 -4.37 12.88
C SER A 39 -0.57 -3.67 12.03
N TYR A 40 -0.21 -2.76 11.14
CA TYR A 40 -1.16 -2.13 10.23
C TYR A 40 -1.85 -3.15 9.30
N LEU A 41 -1.23 -4.31 9.07
CA LEU A 41 -1.80 -5.38 8.26
C LEU A 41 -2.54 -6.44 9.08
N TYR A 42 -2.19 -6.71 10.35
CA TYR A 42 -2.79 -7.81 11.09
C TYR A 42 -3.92 -7.43 12.06
N TYR A 43 -4.16 -6.13 12.33
CA TYR A 43 -5.31 -5.72 13.13
C TYR A 43 -6.64 -6.11 12.48
N ASN A 44 -7.68 -6.25 13.31
CA ASN A 44 -9.07 -6.48 12.89
C ASN A 44 -9.25 -7.68 11.95
N ASP A 45 -8.82 -8.86 12.34
CA ASP A 45 -8.83 -10.10 11.53
C ASP A 45 -7.88 -10.08 10.32
N SER A 46 -6.91 -9.19 10.31
CA SER A 46 -5.91 -8.99 9.25
C SER A 46 -6.49 -8.51 7.90
N LEU A 47 -5.85 -7.52 7.32
CA LEU A 47 -6.23 -6.93 6.03
C LEU A 47 -6.34 -8.00 4.92
N HIS A 48 -5.40 -8.96 4.86
CA HIS A 48 -5.43 -10.02 3.84
C HIS A 48 -6.67 -10.91 3.93
N ASN A 49 -7.29 -11.05 5.12
CA ASN A 49 -8.53 -11.79 5.29
C ASN A 49 -9.75 -11.02 4.76
N HIS A 50 -9.80 -9.69 4.96
CA HIS A 50 -10.81 -8.85 4.33
C HIS A 50 -10.66 -8.87 2.81
N PHE A 51 -9.44 -8.64 2.34
CA PHE A 51 -9.11 -8.62 0.91
C PHE A 51 -9.49 -9.92 0.20
N LYS A 52 -9.10 -11.09 0.74
CA LYS A 52 -9.42 -12.38 0.09
C LYS A 52 -10.90 -12.64 -0.03
N ARG A 53 -11.73 -12.21 0.97
CA ARG A 53 -13.19 -12.38 0.91
C ARG A 53 -13.80 -11.50 -0.17
N MET A 54 -13.32 -10.26 -0.35
CA MET A 54 -13.71 -9.40 -1.47
C MET A 54 -13.31 -10.00 -2.83
N VAL A 55 -12.12 -10.61 -2.90
CA VAL A 55 -11.65 -11.28 -4.13
C VAL A 55 -12.49 -12.52 -4.45
N ASP A 56 -12.77 -13.37 -3.45
CA ASP A 56 -13.59 -14.57 -3.65
C ASP A 56 -15.02 -14.24 -4.08
N GLU A 57 -15.59 -13.12 -3.56
CA GLU A 57 -16.88 -12.62 -4.00
C GLU A 57 -16.85 -12.17 -5.45
N LYS A 58 -15.84 -11.38 -5.83
CA LYS A 58 -15.75 -10.81 -7.19
C LYS A 58 -15.34 -11.84 -8.24
N TYR A 59 -14.50 -12.80 -7.87
CA TYR A 59 -13.91 -13.78 -8.76
C TYR A 59 -14.15 -15.20 -8.20
N PRO A 60 -15.35 -15.78 -8.40
CA PRO A 60 -15.65 -17.15 -7.98
C PRO A 60 -14.59 -18.13 -8.47
N GLY A 61 -14.05 -18.94 -7.56
CA GLY A 61 -12.98 -19.89 -7.88
C GLY A 61 -11.55 -19.34 -7.73
N TYR A 62 -11.37 -18.11 -7.24
CA TYR A 62 -10.03 -17.56 -6.94
C TYR A 62 -9.35 -18.30 -5.78
N GLU A 63 -10.11 -18.91 -4.87
CA GLU A 63 -9.62 -19.63 -3.69
C GLU A 63 -8.73 -18.74 -2.79
N GLY A 64 -9.22 -17.56 -2.40
CA GLY A 64 -8.47 -16.55 -1.65
C GLY A 64 -7.83 -17.10 -0.37
N SER A 65 -8.51 -17.99 0.34
CA SER A 65 -7.97 -18.65 1.55
C SER A 65 -6.71 -19.49 1.29
N LYS A 66 -6.57 -20.03 0.08
CA LYS A 66 -5.41 -20.78 -0.36
C LYS A 66 -4.30 -19.87 -0.88
N ASN A 67 -4.67 -18.84 -1.62
CA ASN A 67 -3.79 -18.07 -2.49
C ASN A 67 -3.33 -16.73 -1.91
N VAL A 68 -4.04 -16.17 -0.93
CA VAL A 68 -3.69 -14.89 -0.30
C VAL A 68 -3.14 -15.14 1.09
N LYS A 69 -1.90 -14.70 1.32
CA LYS A 69 -1.17 -14.95 2.58
C LYS A 69 -0.58 -13.64 3.12
N SER A 70 -0.16 -13.70 4.38
CA SER A 70 0.45 -12.58 5.09
C SER A 70 1.65 -13.07 5.91
N SER A 71 2.70 -12.25 5.92
CA SER A 71 3.85 -12.40 6.80
C SER A 71 4.06 -11.07 7.53
N THR A 72 3.78 -11.04 8.83
CA THR A 72 3.79 -9.81 9.62
C THR A 72 4.62 -9.96 10.88
N ILE A 73 5.33 -8.88 11.24
CA ILE A 73 6.12 -8.77 12.46
C ILE A 73 5.67 -7.48 13.18
N GLY A 74 5.18 -7.58 14.42
CA GLY A 74 4.73 -6.41 15.19
C GLY A 74 5.84 -5.36 15.34
N GLY A 75 5.52 -4.08 15.08
CA GLY A 75 6.46 -2.98 15.18
C GLY A 75 7.61 -2.99 14.16
N SER A 76 7.55 -3.87 13.14
CA SER A 76 8.64 -3.97 12.18
C SER A 76 8.71 -2.78 11.24
N ARG A 77 9.93 -2.50 10.79
CA ARG A 77 10.25 -1.73 9.58
C ARG A 77 10.42 -2.71 8.41
N LEU A 78 10.38 -2.21 7.19
CA LEU A 78 10.50 -3.06 6.00
C LEU A 78 11.77 -3.92 6.00
N LYS A 79 12.90 -3.39 6.47
CA LYS A 79 14.20 -4.08 6.55
C LYS A 79 14.23 -5.31 7.47
N HIS A 80 13.24 -5.49 8.35
CA HIS A 80 13.20 -6.62 9.27
C HIS A 80 12.66 -7.90 8.65
N HIS A 81 12.12 -7.82 7.42
CA HIS A 81 11.56 -8.96 6.71
C HIS A 81 12.61 -9.66 5.85
N ASN A 82 12.76 -10.96 6.07
CA ASN A 82 13.67 -11.79 5.29
C ASN A 82 13.02 -12.24 3.97
N LEU A 83 13.07 -11.38 2.95
CA LEU A 83 12.48 -11.69 1.63
C LEU A 83 13.14 -12.89 0.96
N ASP A 84 14.43 -13.14 1.19
CA ASP A 84 15.11 -14.31 0.62
C ASP A 84 14.52 -15.61 1.15
N HIS A 85 13.99 -15.62 2.37
CA HIS A 85 13.25 -16.75 2.92
C HIS A 85 11.81 -16.78 2.39
N LEU A 86 11.09 -15.67 2.47
CA LEU A 86 9.67 -15.58 2.11
C LEU A 86 9.39 -15.91 0.64
N LEU A 87 10.36 -15.69 -0.25
CA LEU A 87 10.25 -15.97 -1.68
C LEU A 87 10.62 -17.41 -2.06
N LYS A 88 11.12 -18.22 -1.12
CA LYS A 88 11.38 -19.65 -1.39
C LYS A 88 10.08 -20.40 -1.65
N PRO A 89 10.07 -21.39 -2.54
CA PRO A 89 8.93 -22.27 -2.70
C PRO A 89 8.50 -22.89 -1.35
N GLU A 90 7.21 -22.84 -1.09
CA GLU A 90 6.60 -23.44 0.11
C GLU A 90 7.08 -22.85 1.46
N ALA A 91 7.75 -21.70 1.45
CA ALA A 91 8.10 -21.00 2.70
C ALA A 91 6.85 -20.56 3.49
N ILE A 92 5.76 -20.30 2.79
CA ILE A 92 4.45 -19.99 3.37
C ILE A 92 3.41 -20.91 2.74
N SER A 93 2.89 -21.86 3.51
CA SER A 93 1.90 -22.83 3.05
C SER A 93 2.44 -23.65 1.86
N SER A 94 1.55 -24.19 1.02
CA SER A 94 1.90 -24.93 -0.21
C SER A 94 2.14 -24.05 -1.45
N ILE A 95 2.33 -22.74 -1.25
CA ILE A 95 2.52 -21.81 -2.38
C ILE A 95 3.95 -21.91 -2.88
N LYS A 96 4.12 -22.29 -4.12
CA LYS A 96 5.43 -22.40 -4.75
C LYS A 96 6.03 -21.06 -5.15
N LYS A 97 5.20 -20.11 -5.53
CA LYS A 97 5.59 -18.74 -5.89
C LYS A 97 4.41 -17.79 -5.71
N PHE A 98 4.65 -16.64 -5.09
CA PHE A 98 3.70 -15.54 -5.10
C PHE A 98 3.86 -14.73 -6.40
N GLU A 99 2.77 -14.45 -7.08
CA GLU A 99 2.77 -13.63 -8.29
C GLU A 99 2.84 -12.13 -7.98
N LEU A 100 2.32 -11.75 -6.81
CA LEU A 100 2.38 -10.38 -6.29
C LEU A 100 2.83 -10.39 -4.83
N VAL A 101 3.78 -9.52 -4.48
CA VAL A 101 4.20 -9.26 -3.10
C VAL A 101 3.93 -7.80 -2.77
N ILE A 102 3.07 -7.56 -1.80
CA ILE A 102 2.69 -6.22 -1.33
C ILE A 102 3.49 -5.91 -0.07
N LEU A 103 4.33 -4.88 -0.16
CA LEU A 103 5.26 -4.46 0.88
C LEU A 103 4.71 -3.25 1.64
N GLN A 104 4.60 -3.35 2.97
CA GLN A 104 4.21 -2.26 3.85
C GLN A 104 5.37 -1.91 4.78
N GLY A 105 5.79 -0.66 4.78
CA GLY A 105 6.85 -0.14 5.64
C GLY A 105 6.40 0.09 7.08
N GLY A 106 7.34 0.41 7.96
CA GLY A 106 7.05 0.77 9.36
C GLY A 106 6.38 2.14 9.48
N SER A 107 5.52 2.30 10.50
CA SER A 107 4.80 3.55 10.75
C SER A 107 5.74 4.76 10.95
N GLY A 108 6.90 4.56 11.57
CA GLY A 108 7.88 5.61 11.82
C GLY A 108 8.88 5.85 10.69
N GLU A 109 8.82 5.14 9.56
CA GLU A 109 9.80 5.31 8.48
C GLU A 109 9.69 6.65 7.75
N GLY A 110 8.57 7.36 7.87
CA GLY A 110 8.40 8.73 7.37
C GLY A 110 8.98 9.83 8.25
N LEU A 111 9.26 9.57 9.54
CA LEU A 111 9.50 10.62 10.54
C LEU A 111 10.85 11.33 10.39
N SER A 112 11.92 10.66 9.98
CA SER A 112 13.21 11.27 9.82
C SER A 112 13.80 11.06 8.41
N LYS A 113 14.71 11.95 7.99
CA LYS A 113 15.42 11.78 6.71
C LYS A 113 16.16 10.44 6.66
N LYS A 114 16.85 10.08 7.76
CA LYS A 114 17.58 8.80 7.89
C LYS A 114 16.66 7.59 7.71
N ASP A 115 15.47 7.64 8.29
CA ASP A 115 14.50 6.53 8.19
C ASP A 115 13.93 6.42 6.78
N ARG A 116 13.64 7.55 6.13
CA ARG A 116 13.19 7.57 4.72
C ARG A 116 14.24 7.03 3.75
N GLU A 117 15.52 7.38 3.96
CA GLU A 117 16.63 6.83 3.15
C GLU A 117 16.79 5.32 3.37
N ALA A 118 16.68 4.85 4.62
CA ALA A 118 16.73 3.43 4.94
C ALA A 118 15.55 2.68 4.30
N PHE A 119 14.33 3.25 4.35
CA PHE A 119 13.16 2.69 3.66
C PHE A 119 13.40 2.61 2.15
N ALA A 120 13.85 3.70 1.50
CA ALA A 120 14.07 3.74 0.06
C ALA A 120 15.08 2.68 -0.41
N ASN A 121 16.18 2.50 0.32
CA ASN A 121 17.19 1.49 0.03
C ASN A 121 16.60 0.08 0.15
N THR A 122 15.91 -0.20 1.25
CA THR A 122 15.29 -1.52 1.48
C THR A 122 14.18 -1.81 0.48
N ALA A 123 13.33 -0.84 0.17
CA ALA A 123 12.26 -0.97 -0.81
C ALA A 123 12.81 -1.35 -2.19
N ASN A 124 13.87 -0.66 -2.64
CA ASN A 124 14.53 -0.96 -3.91
C ASN A 124 15.19 -2.36 -3.90
N GLU A 125 15.85 -2.74 -2.81
CA GLU A 125 16.45 -4.07 -2.66
C GLU A 125 15.38 -5.17 -2.72
N HIS A 126 14.30 -5.01 -1.96
CA HIS A 126 13.21 -5.98 -1.90
C HIS A 126 12.48 -6.10 -3.25
N ALA A 127 12.21 -4.98 -3.92
CA ALA A 127 11.60 -5.01 -5.24
C ALA A 127 12.46 -5.76 -6.26
N LYS A 128 13.80 -5.56 -6.26
CA LYS A 128 14.72 -6.31 -7.11
C LYS A 128 14.70 -7.83 -6.81
N LYS A 129 14.66 -8.23 -5.54
CA LYS A 129 14.56 -9.65 -5.17
C LYS A 129 13.24 -10.26 -5.65
N ILE A 130 12.13 -9.53 -5.49
CA ILE A 130 10.81 -9.97 -5.94
C ILE A 130 10.80 -10.12 -7.47
N GLU A 131 11.33 -9.16 -8.21
CA GLU A 131 11.41 -9.21 -9.67
C GLU A 131 12.31 -10.35 -10.15
N ALA A 132 13.48 -10.55 -9.54
CA ALA A 132 14.39 -11.65 -9.84
C ALA A 132 13.74 -13.02 -9.59
N ASN A 133 12.80 -13.12 -8.65
CA ASN A 133 11.97 -14.32 -8.41
C ASN A 133 10.86 -14.49 -9.47
N GLY A 134 10.71 -13.57 -10.41
CA GLY A 134 9.66 -13.56 -11.42
C GLY A 134 8.28 -13.15 -10.88
N SER A 135 8.24 -12.48 -9.74
CA SER A 135 7.06 -11.91 -9.08
C SER A 135 6.92 -10.40 -9.39
N GLN A 136 5.82 -9.79 -8.99
CA GLN A 136 5.63 -8.33 -9.05
C GLN A 136 5.66 -7.75 -7.65
N ALA A 137 6.27 -6.58 -7.46
CA ALA A 137 6.20 -5.83 -6.22
C ALA A 137 5.10 -4.78 -6.30
N ALA A 138 4.46 -4.50 -5.16
CA ALA A 138 3.65 -3.33 -4.93
C ALA A 138 3.93 -2.77 -3.53
N PHE A 139 3.76 -1.46 -3.36
CA PHE A 139 3.95 -0.79 -2.08
C PHE A 139 2.62 -0.32 -1.51
N TYR A 140 2.30 -0.78 -0.32
CA TYR A 140 1.18 -0.31 0.47
C TYR A 140 1.59 0.99 1.17
N MET A 141 1.13 2.13 0.66
CA MET A 141 1.34 3.44 1.26
C MET A 141 0.58 3.52 2.58
N ILE A 142 1.31 3.63 3.68
CA ILE A 142 0.71 3.68 5.02
C ILE A 142 -0.07 4.98 5.25
N HIS A 143 -1.03 4.93 6.18
CA HIS A 143 -1.71 6.12 6.69
C HIS A 143 -0.83 6.88 7.71
N ALA A 144 -1.08 8.17 7.85
CA ALA A 144 -0.42 9.01 8.84
C ALA A 144 -1.04 8.81 10.23
N TYR A 145 -0.33 9.26 11.27
CA TYR A 145 -0.87 9.32 12.62
C TYR A 145 -1.96 10.39 12.74
N VAL A 146 -2.90 10.16 13.66
CA VAL A 146 -3.90 11.14 14.08
C VAL A 146 -3.80 11.39 15.57
N GLU A 147 -4.40 12.47 16.07
CA GLU A 147 -4.50 12.69 17.52
C GLU A 147 -5.16 11.49 18.22
N PRO A 148 -4.69 11.09 19.42
CA PRO A 148 -3.69 11.76 20.28
C PRO A 148 -2.25 11.23 20.11
N HIS A 149 -1.86 10.64 18.99
CA HIS A 149 -0.52 10.07 18.81
C HIS A 149 0.57 11.15 18.91
N GLU A 150 1.65 10.90 19.64
CA GLU A 150 2.75 11.86 19.87
C GLU A 150 3.43 12.38 18.60
N ASN A 151 3.43 11.58 17.54
CA ASN A 151 4.00 11.95 16.24
C ASN A 151 2.95 12.46 15.24
N PHE A 152 1.78 12.90 15.71
CA PHE A 152 0.79 13.54 14.86
C PHE A 152 1.36 14.80 14.22
N ASP A 153 1.32 14.87 12.89
CA ASP A 153 1.62 16.04 12.08
C ASP A 153 0.68 16.03 10.86
N PRO A 154 -0.11 17.07 10.65
CA PRO A 154 -1.04 17.13 9.51
C PRO A 154 -0.34 17.06 8.15
N ASN A 155 0.96 17.37 8.09
CA ASN A 155 1.75 17.31 6.85
C ASN A 155 2.43 15.94 6.65
N LEU A 156 2.40 15.05 7.64
CA LEU A 156 3.10 13.77 7.57
C LEU A 156 2.64 12.93 6.37
N ILE A 157 1.37 12.99 6.02
CA ILE A 157 0.84 12.25 4.87
C ILE A 157 1.52 12.67 3.55
N ARG A 158 1.88 13.96 3.39
CA ARG A 158 2.62 14.41 2.19
C ARG A 158 4.04 13.86 2.15
N VAL A 159 4.67 13.70 3.31
CA VAL A 159 5.99 13.07 3.42
C VAL A 159 5.91 11.59 3.05
N ILE A 160 4.90 10.88 3.57
CA ILE A 160 4.63 9.47 3.28
C ILE A 160 4.34 9.27 1.79
N GLU A 161 3.48 10.09 1.20
CA GLU A 161 3.16 10.05 -0.23
C GLU A 161 4.43 10.16 -1.10
N LYS A 162 5.25 11.20 -0.88
CA LYS A 162 6.52 11.38 -1.61
C LYS A 162 7.44 10.17 -1.45
N MET A 163 7.57 9.66 -0.24
CA MET A 163 8.43 8.51 0.07
C MET A 163 8.00 7.24 -0.71
N TYR A 164 6.71 6.93 -0.70
CA TYR A 164 6.18 5.74 -1.36
C TYR A 164 6.14 5.89 -2.89
N VAL A 165 5.76 7.05 -3.40
CA VAL A 165 5.79 7.33 -4.85
C VAL A 165 7.21 7.23 -5.39
N ALA A 166 8.19 7.81 -4.69
CA ALA A 166 9.60 7.68 -5.08
C ALA A 166 10.07 6.21 -5.10
N ALA A 167 9.70 5.42 -4.09
CA ALA A 167 10.04 4.00 -4.04
C ALA A 167 9.40 3.22 -5.21
N GLY A 168 8.11 3.49 -5.50
CA GLY A 168 7.40 2.88 -6.61
C GLY A 168 8.02 3.23 -7.97
N ASN A 169 8.29 4.51 -8.22
CA ASN A 169 8.87 4.99 -9.47
C ASN A 169 10.29 4.42 -9.68
N ASN A 170 11.14 4.44 -8.63
CA ASN A 170 12.50 3.91 -8.70
C ASN A 170 12.57 2.41 -8.99
N SER A 171 11.60 1.65 -8.51
CA SER A 171 11.54 0.19 -8.66
C SER A 171 10.54 -0.27 -9.72
N GLN A 172 9.90 0.66 -10.43
CA GLN A 172 8.85 0.38 -11.42
C GLN A 172 7.74 -0.52 -10.85
N SER A 173 7.31 -0.22 -9.62
CA SER A 173 6.34 -0.97 -8.85
C SER A 173 5.08 -0.14 -8.57
N LEU A 174 3.94 -0.83 -8.46
CA LEU A 174 2.67 -0.19 -8.14
C LEU A 174 2.70 0.39 -6.72
N VAL A 175 2.17 1.60 -6.52
CA VAL A 175 1.94 2.18 -5.21
C VAL A 175 0.44 2.18 -4.93
N ILE A 176 0.04 1.58 -3.83
CA ILE A 176 -1.36 1.45 -3.39
C ILE A 176 -1.65 2.59 -2.41
N PRO A 177 -2.52 3.56 -2.72
CA PRO A 177 -2.63 4.83 -2.00
C PRO A 177 -3.52 4.76 -0.74
N VAL A 178 -3.28 3.78 0.16
CA VAL A 178 -4.15 3.59 1.33
C VAL A 178 -4.11 4.79 2.27
N GLY A 179 -2.94 5.39 2.50
CA GLY A 179 -2.83 6.58 3.35
C GLY A 179 -3.65 7.76 2.83
N LEU A 180 -3.69 7.95 1.51
CA LEU A 180 -4.52 8.98 0.88
C LEU A 180 -6.02 8.65 0.97
N ALA A 181 -6.39 7.38 0.95
CA ALA A 181 -7.78 6.99 1.15
C ALA A 181 -8.25 7.30 2.58
N PHE A 182 -7.39 7.12 3.60
CA PHE A 182 -7.69 7.55 4.97
C PHE A 182 -7.88 9.07 5.07
N GLU A 183 -6.97 9.85 4.50
CA GLU A 183 -7.07 11.31 4.45
C GLU A 183 -8.38 11.73 3.80
N TYR A 184 -8.68 11.23 2.61
CA TYR A 184 -9.89 11.59 1.88
C TYR A 184 -11.19 11.18 2.58
N ALA A 185 -11.18 10.06 3.31
CA ALA A 185 -12.30 9.66 4.14
C ALA A 185 -12.54 10.64 5.30
N TYR A 186 -11.50 11.10 5.98
CA TYR A 186 -11.60 12.10 7.03
C TYR A 186 -12.04 13.47 6.51
N GLU A 187 -11.58 13.90 5.34
CA GLU A 187 -12.06 15.13 4.70
C GLU A 187 -13.57 15.11 4.43
N ARG A 188 -14.09 13.96 4.00
CA ARG A 188 -15.52 13.79 3.67
C ARG A 188 -16.40 13.50 4.88
N ARG A 189 -15.84 12.85 5.88
CA ARG A 189 -16.55 12.44 7.09
C ARG A 189 -15.60 12.45 8.30
N PRO A 190 -15.39 13.64 8.92
CA PRO A 190 -14.39 13.82 9.98
C PRO A 190 -14.62 12.98 11.24
N ASP A 191 -15.86 12.55 11.50
CA ASP A 191 -16.25 11.74 12.64
C ASP A 191 -16.05 10.23 12.46
N ILE A 192 -15.65 9.79 11.25
CA ILE A 192 -15.45 8.36 10.98
C ILE A 192 -14.28 7.79 11.78
N LYS A 193 -14.45 6.58 12.31
CA LYS A 193 -13.46 5.92 13.15
C LYS A 193 -12.55 5.00 12.32
N LEU A 194 -11.50 5.54 11.70
CA LEU A 194 -10.54 4.75 10.91
C LEU A 194 -9.33 4.31 11.73
N HIS A 195 -8.99 5.04 12.79
CA HIS A 195 -7.92 4.69 13.74
C HIS A 195 -8.50 4.24 15.08
N ASN A 196 -7.74 3.40 15.76
CA ASN A 196 -7.97 3.11 17.18
C ASN A 196 -7.64 4.34 18.04
N LEU A 197 -7.93 4.25 19.33
CA LEU A 197 -7.72 5.35 20.29
C LEU A 197 -6.24 5.75 20.45
N ASP A 198 -5.31 4.91 20.01
CA ASP A 198 -3.87 5.20 20.01
C ASP A 198 -3.42 6.14 18.88
N GLY A 199 -4.32 6.46 17.95
CA GLY A 199 -4.03 7.36 16.84
C GLY A 199 -3.09 6.79 15.77
N THR A 200 -2.76 5.51 15.82
CA THR A 200 -1.84 4.85 14.89
C THR A 200 -2.41 3.58 14.25
N HIS A 201 -2.90 2.62 15.03
CA HIS A 201 -3.41 1.38 14.47
C HIS A 201 -4.78 1.55 13.82
N PRO A 202 -5.05 0.85 12.72
CA PRO A 202 -6.36 0.93 12.08
C PRO A 202 -7.45 0.34 12.99
N ALA A 203 -8.58 1.00 13.09
CA ALA A 203 -9.83 0.43 13.56
C ALA A 203 -10.45 -0.46 12.46
N LEU A 204 -11.56 -1.14 12.74
CA LEU A 204 -12.20 -2.03 11.78
C LEU A 204 -12.53 -1.33 10.45
N LEU A 205 -13.10 -0.12 10.51
CA LEU A 205 -13.43 0.65 9.30
C LEU A 205 -12.18 1.06 8.51
N GLY A 206 -11.05 1.32 9.20
CA GLY A 206 -9.75 1.58 8.57
C GLY A 206 -9.21 0.34 7.85
N SER A 207 -9.27 -0.84 8.47
CA SER A 207 -8.86 -2.09 7.83
C SER A 207 -9.75 -2.43 6.62
N TYR A 208 -11.05 -2.16 6.71
CA TYR A 208 -11.99 -2.34 5.59
C TYR A 208 -11.68 -1.40 4.43
N LEU A 209 -11.48 -0.09 4.71
CA LEU A 209 -11.08 0.89 3.69
C LEU A 209 -9.77 0.50 3.01
N ALA A 210 -8.78 0.08 3.80
CA ALA A 210 -7.52 -0.39 3.28
C ALA A 210 -7.68 -1.59 2.33
N ALA A 211 -8.52 -2.56 2.70
CA ALA A 211 -8.81 -3.73 1.85
C ALA A 211 -9.49 -3.34 0.54
N CYS A 212 -10.47 -2.42 0.57
CA CYS A 212 -11.11 -1.86 -0.63
C CYS A 212 -10.09 -1.14 -1.53
N THR A 213 -9.17 -0.36 -0.94
CA THR A 213 -8.14 0.38 -1.68
C THR A 213 -7.14 -0.57 -2.34
N VAL A 214 -6.70 -1.61 -1.62
CA VAL A 214 -5.84 -2.66 -2.18
C VAL A 214 -6.57 -3.40 -3.32
N PHE A 215 -7.84 -3.77 -3.11
CA PHE A 215 -8.65 -4.44 -4.13
C PHE A 215 -8.74 -3.59 -5.41
N ALA A 216 -9.12 -2.32 -5.28
CA ALA A 216 -9.23 -1.40 -6.42
C ALA A 216 -7.90 -1.23 -7.17
N SER A 217 -6.79 -1.11 -6.43
CA SER A 217 -5.46 -0.90 -7.01
C SER A 217 -4.92 -2.14 -7.72
N VAL A 218 -5.04 -3.32 -7.08
CA VAL A 218 -4.48 -4.58 -7.60
C VAL A 218 -5.23 -5.08 -8.83
N PHE A 219 -6.56 -5.00 -8.78
CA PHE A 219 -7.40 -5.53 -9.87
C PHE A 219 -7.82 -4.46 -10.87
N ASN A 220 -7.59 -3.18 -10.59
CA ASN A 220 -8.07 -2.05 -11.40
C ASN A 220 -9.60 -2.12 -11.64
N VAL A 221 -10.33 -2.49 -10.61
CA VAL A 221 -11.80 -2.69 -10.61
C VAL A 221 -12.39 -1.98 -9.39
N SER A 222 -13.56 -1.34 -9.58
CA SER A 222 -14.27 -0.70 -8.48
C SER A 222 -14.66 -1.70 -7.39
N PRO A 223 -14.43 -1.40 -6.10
CA PRO A 223 -14.95 -2.17 -4.98
C PRO A 223 -16.43 -1.85 -4.69
N VAL A 224 -16.98 -0.79 -5.33
CA VAL A 224 -18.38 -0.38 -5.11
C VAL A 224 -19.33 -1.48 -5.58
N GLY A 225 -20.24 -1.86 -4.71
CA GLY A 225 -21.21 -2.92 -4.95
C GLY A 225 -20.76 -4.30 -4.49
N LEU A 226 -19.60 -4.45 -3.85
CA LEU A 226 -19.27 -5.66 -3.12
C LEU A 226 -20.19 -5.80 -1.90
N ASP A 227 -20.75 -6.99 -1.71
CA ASP A 227 -21.64 -7.28 -0.58
C ASP A 227 -20.89 -7.50 0.74
N TYR A 228 -19.62 -7.90 0.65
CA TYR A 228 -18.79 -8.16 1.83
C TYR A 228 -18.83 -7.00 2.85
N ASP A 229 -19.25 -7.29 4.06
CA ASP A 229 -19.43 -6.33 5.17
C ASP A 229 -18.84 -6.83 6.51
N TYR A 230 -18.00 -7.85 6.45
CA TYR A 230 -17.43 -8.52 7.63
C TYR A 230 -18.53 -9.05 8.59
N ASN A 231 -19.44 -9.83 8.06
CA ASN A 231 -20.59 -10.43 8.77
C ASN A 231 -21.51 -9.38 9.46
N GLY A 232 -21.76 -8.27 8.78
CA GLY A 232 -22.62 -7.20 9.28
C GLY A 232 -21.96 -6.25 10.26
N LEU A 233 -20.64 -6.41 10.56
CA LEU A 233 -19.93 -5.52 11.47
C LEU A 233 -19.57 -4.16 10.82
N VAL A 234 -19.54 -4.10 9.50
CA VAL A 234 -19.45 -2.85 8.74
C VAL A 234 -20.86 -2.51 8.24
N SER A 235 -21.44 -1.45 8.77
CA SER A 235 -22.80 -1.04 8.39
C SER A 235 -22.91 -0.79 6.89
N THR A 236 -24.12 -0.97 6.31
CA THR A 236 -24.35 -0.69 4.88
C THR A 236 -23.94 0.73 4.48
N ARG A 237 -24.21 1.72 5.36
CA ARG A 237 -23.82 3.11 5.14
C ARG A 237 -22.29 3.28 5.09
N ASP A 238 -21.58 2.66 6.03
CA ASP A 238 -20.12 2.76 6.11
C ASP A 238 -19.48 1.97 4.97
N LYS A 239 -19.99 0.79 4.65
CA LYS A 239 -19.57 -0.05 3.54
C LYS A 239 -19.55 0.74 2.23
N LEU A 240 -20.71 1.29 1.84
CA LEU A 240 -20.82 2.06 0.60
C LEU A 240 -19.88 3.26 0.59
N PHE A 241 -19.86 4.05 1.67
CA PHE A 241 -18.99 5.21 1.79
C PHE A 241 -17.51 4.83 1.61
N LEU A 242 -17.02 3.78 2.29
CA LEU A 242 -15.63 3.37 2.23
C LEU A 242 -15.25 2.78 0.86
N GLN A 243 -16.16 2.07 0.21
CA GLN A 243 -15.97 1.59 -1.16
C GLN A 243 -15.83 2.75 -2.15
N GLU A 244 -16.69 3.78 -2.05
CA GLU A 244 -16.66 4.98 -2.90
C GLU A 244 -15.37 5.80 -2.66
N ILE A 245 -14.93 5.94 -1.39
CA ILE A 245 -13.65 6.59 -1.06
C ILE A 245 -12.48 5.84 -1.69
N ALA A 246 -12.44 4.53 -1.56
CA ALA A 246 -11.37 3.71 -2.14
C ALA A 246 -11.30 3.86 -3.66
N GLU A 247 -12.44 3.74 -4.36
CA GLU A 247 -12.53 3.93 -5.82
C GLU A 247 -12.05 5.33 -6.23
N SER A 248 -12.58 6.36 -5.58
CA SER A 248 -12.29 7.75 -5.93
C SER A 248 -10.80 8.07 -5.71
N THR A 249 -10.23 7.60 -4.61
CA THR A 249 -8.81 7.79 -4.28
C THR A 249 -7.92 7.11 -5.31
N VAL A 250 -8.15 5.83 -5.60
CA VAL A 250 -7.35 5.05 -6.56
C VAL A 250 -7.42 5.68 -7.96
N ARG A 251 -8.63 6.06 -8.39
CA ARG A 251 -8.84 6.69 -9.69
C ARG A 251 -8.15 8.05 -9.79
N SER A 252 -8.22 8.89 -8.75
CA SER A 252 -7.56 10.19 -8.71
C SER A 252 -6.05 10.03 -8.70
N PHE A 253 -5.52 9.17 -7.83
CA PHE A 253 -4.08 8.94 -7.67
C PHE A 253 -3.41 8.47 -8.98
N TYR A 254 -4.03 7.56 -9.72
CA TYR A 254 -3.46 7.06 -10.97
C TYR A 254 -3.76 7.92 -12.20
N ARG A 255 -4.67 8.89 -12.11
CA ARG A 255 -4.92 9.87 -13.20
C ARG A 255 -3.97 11.07 -13.15
N SER A 256 -3.33 11.31 -12.01
CA SER A 256 -2.39 12.41 -11.81
C SER A 256 -1.01 12.16 -12.44
N SER A 257 -0.87 11.03 -13.12
CA SER A 257 0.36 10.55 -13.79
C SER A 257 0.41 10.94 -15.26
#